data_e072b13738a4beaeaedb3653fd77e888
#
_entry.id   e072b13738a4beaeaedb3653fd77e888
#
_cell.length_a   1.000
_cell.length_b   1.000
_cell.length_c   1.000
_cell.angle_alpha   90.00
_cell.angle_beta   90.00
_cell.angle_gamma   90.00
#
_symmetry.space_group_name_H-M   'P 1'
#
loop_
_entity.id
_entity.type
_entity.pdbx_description
1 polymer ?
#
loop_
_entity_poly.entity_id
_entity_poly.type
_entity_poly.pdbx_seq_one_letter_code
_entity_poly.pdbx_strand_id
1 'polypeptide(L)'
;MSMQGLLDGFDPPATHSAEIARVLVDVDLAHMDRLLDYVIPDSLLDQAVVGCLVRVRFSGARVDGWIIERTRREVSESTGRVESVVSGTPVLTASLYEASRRVAQRFLATTSQVLSAAVPSRHARAEKEALACPTPAWPTIVRKDAGSGWRAYSAGHALLARLRAGESPRAVVTSLHPHLRACLADAVGATVSSGRSAVVISATSEQASRVACDLEEDLGIPVALSGAEASPEQRYRVHVDATLGRVPIVVGTRSAVWVPCARLGLIVIIDDGDDRQRERRFPRCDALDVAVQRCAVEGSGLLVLSAAR
;
A
#
# COMPACT_ATOMS: atom_id res chain seq x y z
N MET A 1 11.48 -51.72 -36.38
CA MET A 1 12.08 -50.40 -36.05
C MET A 1 11.69 -50.12 -34.60
N SER A 2 12.72 -50.16 -33.74
CA SER A 2 12.53 -50.01 -32.28
C SER A 2 12.23 -48.60 -31.94
N MET A 3 11.24 -48.37 -31.03
CA MET A 3 10.82 -47.06 -30.45
C MET A 3 11.93 -46.37 -29.66
N GLN A 4 13.14 -47.00 -29.51
CA GLN A 4 14.30 -46.52 -28.81
C GLN A 4 15.12 -45.48 -29.63
N GLY A 5 14.94 -45.47 -30.97
CA GLY A 5 15.69 -44.54 -31.84
C GLY A 5 15.07 -43.14 -32.00
N LEU A 6 13.91 -42.86 -31.37
CA LEU A 6 13.23 -41.55 -31.44
C LEU A 6 13.51 -40.67 -30.24
N LEU A 7 14.23 -41.15 -29.20
CA LEU A 7 14.56 -40.43 -27.97
C LEU A 7 16.03 -39.96 -27.90
N ASP A 8 16.88 -40.34 -28.84
CA ASP A 8 18.34 -40.05 -28.84
C ASP A 8 18.69 -38.65 -29.37
N GLY A 9 17.79 -37.70 -29.38
CA GLY A 9 18.05 -36.33 -29.85
C GLY A 9 17.59 -35.22 -28.94
N PHE A 10 17.09 -35.54 -27.76
CA PHE A 10 16.67 -34.52 -26.77
C PHE A 10 17.76 -34.39 -25.70
N ASP A 11 18.82 -33.67 -26.01
CA ASP A 11 19.66 -33.13 -24.94
C ASP A 11 18.83 -32.17 -24.11
N PRO A 12 18.68 -32.39 -22.80
CA PRO A 12 17.97 -31.44 -21.95
C PRO A 12 18.72 -30.09 -22.06
N PRO A 13 17.99 -28.97 -22.18
CA PRO A 13 18.61 -27.66 -22.28
C PRO A 13 19.55 -27.46 -21.10
N ALA A 14 20.76 -26.95 -21.39
CA ALA A 14 21.76 -26.67 -20.38
C ALA A 14 21.16 -25.81 -19.28
N THR A 15 21.27 -26.29 -18.06
CA THR A 15 20.78 -25.55 -16.88
C THR A 15 21.95 -24.96 -16.11
N HIS A 16 21.76 -23.78 -15.55
CA HIS A 16 22.72 -23.13 -14.66
C HIS A 16 22.03 -22.51 -13.47
N SER A 17 22.73 -22.42 -12.35
CA SER A 17 22.20 -21.77 -11.15
C SER A 17 22.23 -20.25 -11.29
N ALA A 18 21.08 -19.59 -11.15
CA ALA A 18 20.94 -18.15 -11.27
C ALA A 18 20.03 -17.56 -10.19
N GLU A 19 20.21 -16.26 -9.92
CA GLU A 19 19.28 -15.46 -9.13
C GLU A 19 18.05 -15.14 -9.98
N ILE A 20 16.87 -15.47 -9.48
CA ILE A 20 15.58 -15.33 -10.17
C ILE A 20 14.73 -14.29 -9.48
N ALA A 21 14.21 -13.36 -10.27
CA ALA A 21 13.10 -12.50 -9.89
C ALA A 21 11.79 -13.17 -10.30
N ARG A 22 10.88 -13.38 -9.36
CA ARG A 22 9.50 -13.74 -9.65
C ARG A 22 8.71 -12.46 -9.80
N VAL A 23 8.34 -12.12 -11.01
CA VAL A 23 7.79 -10.82 -11.40
C VAL A 23 6.29 -10.96 -11.70
N LEU A 24 5.49 -10.08 -11.10
CA LEU A 24 4.14 -9.80 -11.57
C LEU A 24 4.24 -8.74 -12.66
N VAL A 25 4.00 -9.13 -13.89
CA VAL A 25 4.05 -8.21 -15.04
C VAL A 25 2.80 -7.33 -15.09
N ASP A 26 2.97 -6.07 -15.47
CA ASP A 26 1.87 -5.11 -15.61
C ASP A 26 1.18 -5.29 -16.98
N VAL A 27 0.38 -6.34 -17.05
CA VAL A 27 -0.44 -6.67 -18.23
C VAL A 27 -1.87 -6.98 -17.82
N ASP A 28 -2.82 -6.47 -18.60
CA ASP A 28 -4.25 -6.68 -18.36
C ASP A 28 -4.76 -7.97 -19.04
N LEU A 29 -4.24 -9.11 -18.58
CA LEU A 29 -4.60 -10.43 -19.09
C LEU A 29 -4.88 -11.39 -17.92
N ALA A 30 -6.15 -11.75 -17.71
CA ALA A 30 -6.57 -12.54 -16.55
C ALA A 30 -5.81 -13.89 -16.41
N HIS A 31 -5.50 -14.59 -17.52
CA HIS A 31 -4.74 -15.83 -17.48
C HIS A 31 -3.25 -15.65 -17.14
N MET A 32 -2.76 -14.40 -17.11
CA MET A 32 -1.40 -14.03 -16.76
C MET A 32 -1.28 -13.42 -15.36
N ASP A 33 -2.35 -13.44 -14.54
CA ASP A 33 -2.31 -13.01 -13.14
C ASP A 33 -1.54 -14.04 -12.27
N ARG A 34 -0.27 -14.20 -12.61
CA ARG A 34 0.68 -15.11 -11.96
C ARG A 34 2.09 -14.54 -12.02
N LEU A 35 2.94 -15.03 -11.13
CA LEU A 35 4.35 -14.66 -11.14
C LEU A 35 5.09 -15.39 -12.25
N LEU A 36 5.90 -14.65 -12.99
CA LEU A 36 6.79 -15.16 -14.04
C LEU A 36 8.24 -15.04 -13.60
N ASP A 37 9.04 -16.02 -14.00
CA ASP A 37 10.44 -16.12 -13.63
C ASP A 37 11.34 -15.41 -14.65
N TYR A 38 12.22 -14.55 -14.12
CA TYR A 38 13.24 -13.84 -14.91
C TYR A 38 14.59 -13.93 -14.20
N VAL A 39 15.64 -14.25 -14.95
CA VAL A 39 17.00 -14.20 -14.43
C VAL A 39 17.40 -12.76 -14.11
N ILE A 40 17.95 -12.51 -12.94
CA ILE A 40 18.55 -11.22 -12.58
C ILE A 40 20.00 -11.23 -13.05
N PRO A 41 20.39 -10.37 -14.01
CA PRO A 41 21.80 -10.21 -14.39
C PRO A 41 22.67 -9.77 -13.22
N ASP A 42 23.93 -10.20 -13.16
CA ASP A 42 24.86 -9.86 -12.07
C ASP A 42 24.98 -8.35 -11.85
N SER A 43 24.93 -7.55 -12.92
CA SER A 43 24.99 -6.10 -12.87
C SER A 43 23.77 -5.43 -12.20
N LEU A 44 22.67 -6.17 -12.00
CA LEU A 44 21.43 -5.67 -11.41
C LEU A 44 21.11 -6.25 -10.03
N LEU A 45 21.95 -7.18 -9.52
CA LEU A 45 21.68 -7.91 -8.26
C LEU A 45 21.40 -6.98 -7.06
N ASP A 46 22.15 -5.91 -6.94
CA ASP A 46 22.03 -4.96 -5.82
C ASP A 46 20.78 -4.06 -5.93
N GLN A 47 20.31 -3.83 -7.15
CA GLN A 47 19.19 -2.91 -7.42
C GLN A 47 17.84 -3.63 -7.54
N ALA A 48 17.86 -4.90 -8.01
CA ALA A 48 16.66 -5.69 -8.25
C ALA A 48 16.14 -6.31 -6.94
N VAL A 49 15.70 -5.47 -5.99
CA VAL A 49 15.17 -5.91 -4.69
C VAL A 49 13.68 -6.23 -4.76
N VAL A 50 13.18 -7.01 -3.79
CA VAL A 50 11.73 -7.29 -3.68
C VAL A 50 10.95 -6.00 -3.47
N GLY A 51 9.86 -5.85 -4.21
CA GLY A 51 9.01 -4.65 -4.21
C GLY A 51 9.44 -3.55 -5.18
N CYS A 52 10.56 -3.71 -5.88
CA CYS A 52 10.99 -2.74 -6.88
C CYS A 52 10.31 -2.95 -8.24
N LEU A 53 10.28 -1.88 -9.04
CA LEU A 53 9.75 -1.88 -10.40
C LEU A 53 10.86 -2.20 -11.39
N VAL A 54 10.67 -3.23 -12.20
CA VAL A 54 11.62 -3.69 -13.22
C VAL A 54 10.97 -3.67 -14.60
N ARG A 55 11.83 -3.67 -15.63
CA ARG A 55 11.42 -3.84 -17.01
C ARG A 55 11.87 -5.20 -17.51
N VAL A 56 10.95 -5.92 -18.09
CA VAL A 56 11.15 -7.26 -18.62
C VAL A 56 10.59 -7.39 -20.03
N ARG A 57 10.98 -8.45 -20.74
CA ARG A 57 10.39 -8.78 -22.02
C ARG A 57 9.30 -9.84 -21.84
N PHE A 58 8.09 -9.52 -22.28
CA PHE A 58 6.94 -10.41 -22.26
C PHE A 58 6.29 -10.47 -23.64
N SER A 59 6.15 -11.67 -24.22
CA SER A 59 5.60 -11.88 -25.59
C SER A 59 6.18 -10.93 -26.65
N GLY A 60 7.51 -10.69 -26.60
CA GLY A 60 8.20 -9.81 -27.54
C GLY A 60 8.13 -8.31 -27.19
N ALA A 61 7.24 -7.87 -26.33
CA ALA A 61 7.12 -6.48 -25.88
C ALA A 61 7.91 -6.21 -24.59
N ARG A 62 8.32 -4.97 -24.41
CA ARG A 62 8.86 -4.49 -23.13
C ARG A 62 7.70 -4.07 -22.23
N VAL A 63 7.63 -4.65 -21.05
CA VAL A 63 6.61 -4.35 -20.04
C VAL A 63 7.26 -4.09 -18.69
N ASP A 64 6.63 -3.27 -17.89
CA ASP A 64 7.03 -3.08 -16.51
C ASP A 64 6.41 -4.17 -15.62
N GLY A 65 6.98 -4.42 -14.46
CA GLY A 65 6.47 -5.38 -13.49
C GLY A 65 7.16 -5.23 -12.14
N TRP A 66 6.54 -5.78 -11.10
CA TRP A 66 7.09 -5.73 -9.75
C TRP A 66 7.74 -7.06 -9.38
N ILE A 67 8.94 -7.01 -8.78
CA ILE A 67 9.57 -8.17 -8.17
C ILE A 67 8.81 -8.49 -6.89
N ILE A 68 8.16 -9.66 -6.85
CA ILE A 68 7.41 -10.12 -5.67
C ILE A 68 8.27 -11.03 -4.79
N GLU A 69 9.12 -11.84 -5.42
CA GLU A 69 10.02 -12.77 -4.71
C GLU A 69 11.37 -12.83 -5.42
N ARG A 70 12.43 -13.13 -4.66
CA ARG A 70 13.74 -13.52 -5.19
C ARG A 70 14.09 -14.91 -4.69
N THR A 71 14.65 -15.72 -5.57
CA THR A 71 15.08 -17.08 -5.23
C THR A 71 16.25 -17.47 -6.11
N ARG A 72 17.05 -18.43 -5.65
CA ARG A 72 18.12 -19.00 -6.44
C ARG A 72 17.76 -20.41 -6.85
N ARG A 73 17.79 -20.70 -8.14
CA ARG A 73 17.49 -22.03 -8.66
C ARG A 73 18.14 -22.27 -10.02
N GLU A 74 18.13 -23.52 -10.44
CA GLU A 74 18.52 -23.89 -11.79
C GLU A 74 17.48 -23.43 -12.79
N VAL A 75 17.94 -22.86 -13.89
CA VAL A 75 17.13 -22.31 -14.97
C VAL A 75 17.69 -22.71 -16.32
N SER A 76 16.84 -22.79 -17.31
CA SER A 76 17.22 -23.00 -18.72
C SER A 76 17.77 -21.69 -19.30
N GLU A 77 18.64 -21.80 -20.30
CA GLU A 77 19.14 -20.66 -21.06
C GLU A 77 18.02 -19.84 -21.76
N SER A 78 16.87 -20.46 -22.01
CA SER A 78 15.70 -19.80 -22.59
C SER A 78 14.90 -18.96 -21.58
N THR A 79 15.24 -19.00 -20.28
CA THR A 79 14.55 -18.20 -19.26
C THR A 79 14.77 -16.70 -19.51
N GLY A 80 13.68 -15.93 -19.52
CA GLY A 80 13.73 -14.49 -19.72
C GLY A 80 14.62 -13.79 -18.69
N ARG A 81 15.10 -12.59 -19.02
CA ARG A 81 15.97 -11.80 -18.12
C ARG A 81 15.35 -10.46 -17.77
N VAL A 82 15.65 -9.94 -16.59
CA VAL A 82 15.37 -8.55 -16.23
C VAL A 82 16.22 -7.65 -17.12
N GLU A 83 15.59 -6.78 -17.92
CA GLU A 83 16.31 -5.86 -18.81
C GLU A 83 16.89 -4.66 -18.05
N SER A 84 16.11 -4.10 -17.11
CA SER A 84 16.55 -2.98 -16.28
C SER A 84 15.72 -2.85 -15.01
N VAL A 85 16.27 -2.21 -14.01
CA VAL A 85 15.54 -1.75 -12.82
C VAL A 85 15.03 -0.34 -13.10
N VAL A 86 13.70 -0.18 -13.12
CA VAL A 86 13.07 1.12 -13.35
C VAL A 86 13.19 1.99 -12.08
N SER A 87 12.96 1.38 -10.92
CA SER A 87 13.20 1.98 -9.61
C SER A 87 13.71 0.92 -8.65
N GLY A 88 14.89 1.15 -8.06
CA GLY A 88 15.44 0.30 -7.00
C GLY A 88 14.80 0.52 -5.63
N THR A 89 13.85 1.44 -5.52
CA THR A 89 13.09 1.68 -4.28
C THR A 89 11.96 0.65 -4.18
N PRO A 90 11.83 -0.08 -3.05
CA PRO A 90 10.76 -1.06 -2.85
C PRO A 90 9.42 -0.34 -2.58
N VAL A 91 8.77 0.14 -3.66
CA VAL A 91 7.50 0.88 -3.58
C VAL A 91 6.29 -0.03 -3.34
N LEU A 92 6.42 -1.34 -3.59
CA LEU A 92 5.41 -2.34 -3.33
C LEU A 92 5.82 -3.21 -2.16
N THR A 93 5.18 -3.01 -1.00
CA THR A 93 5.41 -3.87 0.17
C THR A 93 4.72 -5.22 -0.01
N ALA A 94 5.22 -6.26 0.67
CA ALA A 94 4.59 -7.58 0.63
C ALA A 94 3.14 -7.55 1.14
N SER A 95 2.85 -6.74 2.15
CA SER A 95 1.49 -6.58 2.68
C SER A 95 0.57 -5.88 1.68
N LEU A 96 1.06 -4.84 0.98
CA LEU A 96 0.27 -4.15 -0.04
C LEU A 96 -0.01 -5.08 -1.24
N TYR A 97 0.97 -5.88 -1.67
CA TYR A 97 0.77 -6.90 -2.70
C TYR A 97 -0.31 -7.91 -2.29
N GLU A 98 -0.22 -8.47 -1.07
CA GLU A 98 -1.20 -9.46 -0.59
C GLU A 98 -2.60 -8.84 -0.44
N ALA A 99 -2.71 -7.61 0.06
CA ALA A 99 -3.99 -6.91 0.13
C ALA A 99 -4.57 -6.67 -1.27
N SER A 100 -3.72 -6.26 -2.24
CA SER A 100 -4.13 -6.07 -3.64
C SER A 100 -4.63 -7.36 -4.28
N ARG A 101 -3.96 -8.48 -4.01
CA ARG A 101 -4.36 -9.80 -4.49
C ARG A 101 -5.73 -10.22 -3.93
N ARG A 102 -5.99 -9.97 -2.64
CA ARG A 102 -7.31 -10.25 -2.02
C ARG A 102 -8.42 -9.37 -2.58
N VAL A 103 -8.13 -8.09 -2.80
CA VAL A 103 -9.08 -7.18 -3.45
C VAL A 103 -9.36 -7.63 -4.88
N ALA A 104 -8.32 -8.00 -5.65
CA ALA A 104 -8.48 -8.52 -7.01
C ALA A 104 -9.41 -9.74 -7.04
N GLN A 105 -9.20 -10.72 -6.16
CA GLN A 105 -10.06 -11.90 -6.05
C GLN A 105 -11.52 -11.54 -5.71
N ARG A 106 -11.73 -10.59 -4.78
CA ARG A 106 -13.07 -10.16 -4.38
C ARG A 106 -13.84 -9.48 -5.50
N PHE A 107 -13.15 -8.71 -6.34
CA PHE A 107 -13.75 -7.92 -7.42
C PHE A 107 -13.59 -8.56 -8.81
N LEU A 108 -13.11 -9.81 -8.88
CA LEU A 108 -12.88 -10.54 -10.12
C LEU A 108 -11.99 -9.78 -11.12
N ALA A 109 -10.98 -9.10 -10.56
CA ALA A 109 -9.97 -8.35 -11.29
C ALA A 109 -8.63 -9.11 -11.30
N THR A 110 -7.68 -8.64 -12.10
CA THR A 110 -6.28 -9.07 -11.98
C THR A 110 -5.57 -8.27 -10.89
N THR A 111 -4.55 -8.87 -10.27
CA THR A 111 -3.71 -8.18 -9.28
C THR A 111 -3.02 -6.97 -9.90
N SER A 112 -2.59 -7.06 -11.17
CA SER A 112 -2.00 -5.95 -11.92
C SER A 112 -2.96 -4.76 -12.05
N GLN A 113 -4.23 -4.97 -12.37
CA GLN A 113 -5.24 -3.90 -12.44
C GLN A 113 -5.42 -3.18 -11.11
N VAL A 114 -5.42 -3.92 -9.99
CA VAL A 114 -5.50 -3.33 -8.65
C VAL A 114 -4.22 -2.55 -8.33
N LEU A 115 -3.05 -3.11 -8.63
CA LEU A 115 -1.76 -2.45 -8.37
C LEU A 115 -1.58 -1.17 -9.19
N SER A 116 -2.10 -1.10 -10.42
CA SER A 116 -2.10 0.13 -11.23
C SER A 116 -2.88 1.28 -10.57
N ALA A 117 -3.87 0.96 -9.72
CA ALA A 117 -4.58 1.95 -8.92
C ALA A 117 -3.91 2.20 -7.55
N ALA A 118 -3.22 1.21 -7.01
CA ALA A 118 -2.61 1.24 -5.68
C ALA A 118 -1.24 1.92 -5.64
N VAL A 119 -0.41 1.72 -6.67
CA VAL A 119 0.96 2.26 -6.73
C VAL A 119 0.99 3.44 -7.71
N PRO A 120 1.32 4.66 -7.26
CA PRO A 120 1.41 5.81 -8.15
C PRO A 120 2.56 5.65 -9.14
N SER A 121 2.40 6.23 -10.34
CA SER A 121 3.45 6.25 -11.36
C SER A 121 4.73 6.87 -10.81
N ARG A 122 5.88 6.25 -11.12
CA ARG A 122 7.18 6.69 -10.63
C ARG A 122 7.48 8.14 -11.02
N HIS A 123 8.00 8.89 -10.04
CA HIS A 123 8.53 10.23 -10.25
C HIS A 123 9.99 10.30 -9.77
N ALA A 124 10.95 10.20 -10.71
CA ALA A 124 12.36 10.00 -10.41
C ALA A 124 12.98 11.10 -9.51
N ARG A 125 12.54 12.37 -9.70
CA ARG A 125 13.01 13.48 -8.87
C ARG A 125 12.51 13.35 -7.43
N ALA A 126 11.22 13.10 -7.25
CA ALA A 126 10.63 12.91 -5.91
C ALA A 126 11.26 11.71 -5.18
N GLU A 127 11.56 10.63 -5.90
CA GLU A 127 12.26 9.46 -5.37
C GLU A 127 13.65 9.83 -4.86
N LYS A 128 14.45 10.49 -5.69
CA LYS A 128 15.80 10.92 -5.32
C LYS A 128 15.80 11.84 -4.10
N GLU A 129 14.89 12.82 -4.07
CA GLU A 129 14.74 13.73 -2.94
C GLU A 129 14.28 12.99 -1.67
N ALA A 130 13.32 12.04 -1.81
CA ALA A 130 12.89 11.21 -0.71
C ALA A 130 14.05 10.40 -0.12
N LEU A 131 14.85 9.72 -0.94
CA LEU A 131 15.95 8.88 -0.48
C LEU A 131 17.09 9.69 0.16
N ALA A 132 17.28 10.94 -0.23
CA ALA A 132 18.29 11.83 0.34
C ALA A 132 17.94 12.37 1.74
N CYS A 133 16.64 12.34 2.13
CA CYS A 133 16.19 12.81 3.41
C CYS A 133 16.39 11.73 4.50
N PRO A 134 16.86 12.07 5.70
CA PRO A 134 16.89 11.14 6.82
C PRO A 134 15.48 10.80 7.30
N THR A 135 15.31 9.64 7.91
CA THR A 135 14.04 9.29 8.57
C THR A 135 13.93 10.05 9.89
N PRO A 136 12.96 10.95 10.04
CA PRO A 136 12.79 11.68 11.29
C PRO A 136 12.28 10.76 12.40
N ALA A 137 12.66 11.05 13.63
CA ALA A 137 11.97 10.48 14.78
C ALA A 137 10.56 11.07 14.87
N TRP A 138 9.58 10.23 15.15
CA TRP A 138 8.23 10.73 15.33
C TRP A 138 8.10 11.52 16.62
N PRO A 139 7.47 12.71 16.59
CA PRO A 139 7.32 13.52 17.78
C PRO A 139 6.40 12.85 18.80
N THR A 140 6.63 13.13 20.06
CA THR A 140 5.74 12.70 21.13
C THR A 140 4.45 13.52 21.10
N ILE A 141 3.31 12.86 21.07
CA ILE A 141 2.01 13.52 21.10
C ILE A 141 1.62 13.80 22.54
N VAL A 142 1.34 15.06 22.85
CA VAL A 142 0.80 15.49 24.14
C VAL A 142 -0.52 16.21 23.90
N ARG A 143 -1.64 15.59 24.28
CA ARG A 143 -2.97 16.22 24.24
C ARG A 143 -3.50 16.47 25.64
N LYS A 144 -3.95 17.71 25.91
CA LYS A 144 -4.53 18.11 27.22
C LYS A 144 -5.86 17.42 27.48
N ASP A 145 -6.70 17.24 26.45
CA ASP A 145 -8.08 16.71 26.56
C ASP A 145 -8.22 15.35 25.89
N ALA A 146 -7.18 14.49 25.97
CA ALA A 146 -7.18 13.18 25.36
C ALA A 146 -8.35 12.31 25.84
N GLY A 147 -9.15 11.80 24.89
CA GLY A 147 -10.33 10.97 25.17
C GLY A 147 -11.64 11.74 25.31
N SER A 148 -11.62 13.08 25.21
CA SER A 148 -12.84 13.90 25.35
C SER A 148 -13.90 13.58 24.30
N GLY A 149 -13.51 13.31 23.06
CA GLY A 149 -14.43 12.96 21.96
C GLY A 149 -15.16 11.64 22.18
N TRP A 150 -14.61 10.75 23.00
CA TRP A 150 -15.15 9.40 23.22
C TRP A 150 -15.96 9.21 24.49
N ARG A 151 -16.13 10.27 25.31
CA ARG A 151 -16.85 10.17 26.59
C ARG A 151 -18.30 9.74 26.46
N ALA A 152 -18.94 10.12 25.35
CA ALA A 152 -20.34 9.78 25.07
C ALA A 152 -20.54 8.31 24.62
N TYR A 153 -19.46 7.60 24.32
CA TYR A 153 -19.51 6.23 23.80
C TYR A 153 -19.07 5.23 24.88
N SER A 154 -19.93 4.28 25.22
CA SER A 154 -19.67 3.30 26.29
C SER A 154 -18.38 2.50 26.10
N ALA A 155 -18.03 2.16 24.84
CA ALA A 155 -16.81 1.45 24.50
C ALA A 155 -15.63 2.38 24.15
N GLY A 156 -15.79 3.71 24.19
CA GLY A 156 -14.80 4.67 23.72
C GLY A 156 -13.47 4.59 24.45
N HIS A 157 -13.52 4.47 25.78
CA HIS A 157 -12.31 4.31 26.60
C HIS A 157 -11.54 3.04 26.29
N ALA A 158 -12.25 1.92 26.12
CA ALA A 158 -11.64 0.64 25.77
C ALA A 158 -11.02 0.67 24.36
N LEU A 159 -11.67 1.29 23.38
CA LEU A 159 -11.14 1.48 22.04
C LEU A 159 -9.81 2.23 22.07
N LEU A 160 -9.77 3.39 22.77
CA LEU A 160 -8.55 4.18 22.86
C LEU A 160 -7.43 3.48 23.62
N ALA A 161 -7.75 2.75 24.67
CA ALA A 161 -6.77 1.95 25.43
C ALA A 161 -6.13 0.87 24.53
N ARG A 162 -6.92 0.17 23.74
CA ARG A 162 -6.45 -0.83 22.79
C ARG A 162 -5.58 -0.23 21.70
N LEU A 163 -5.95 0.92 21.12
CA LEU A 163 -5.13 1.62 20.14
C LEU A 163 -3.77 2.04 20.73
N ARG A 164 -3.75 2.57 21.97
CA ARG A 164 -2.50 2.93 22.68
C ARG A 164 -1.63 1.72 22.96
N ALA A 165 -2.23 0.57 23.23
CA ALA A 165 -1.51 -0.69 23.40
C ALA A 165 -0.98 -1.29 22.08
N GLY A 166 -1.22 -0.64 20.93
CA GLY A 166 -0.83 -1.14 19.63
C GLY A 166 -1.68 -2.28 19.12
N GLU A 167 -2.87 -2.49 19.72
CA GLU A 167 -3.85 -3.46 19.24
C GLU A 167 -4.60 -2.95 18.02
N SER A 168 -5.38 -3.83 17.40
CA SER A 168 -6.07 -3.60 16.13
C SER A 168 -7.60 -3.71 16.26
N PRO A 169 -8.25 -2.84 17.08
CA PRO A 169 -9.70 -2.87 17.24
C PRO A 169 -10.41 -2.47 15.95
N ARG A 170 -11.62 -2.99 15.77
CA ARG A 170 -12.52 -2.60 14.67
C ARG A 170 -13.78 -2.02 15.27
N ALA A 171 -14.17 -0.84 14.79
CA ALA A 171 -15.35 -0.15 15.28
C ALA A 171 -16.03 0.64 14.16
N VAL A 172 -17.33 0.74 14.31
CA VAL A 172 -18.18 1.62 13.52
C VAL A 172 -18.90 2.55 14.47
N VAL A 173 -18.80 3.83 14.21
CA VAL A 173 -19.28 4.87 15.10
C VAL A 173 -20.16 5.86 14.33
N THR A 174 -21.37 6.05 14.79
CA THR A 174 -22.18 7.18 14.34
C THR A 174 -21.87 8.37 15.23
N SER A 175 -21.33 9.43 14.65
CA SER A 175 -20.92 10.64 15.35
C SER A 175 -21.51 11.87 14.68
N LEU A 176 -22.10 12.76 15.47
CA LEU A 176 -22.51 14.07 14.98
C LEU A 176 -21.29 14.95 14.73
N HIS A 177 -21.38 15.80 13.72
CA HIS A 177 -20.27 16.61 13.18
C HIS A 177 -19.40 17.34 14.23
N PRO A 178 -19.92 17.95 15.31
CA PRO A 178 -19.08 18.65 16.28
C PRO A 178 -18.12 17.73 17.05
N HIS A 179 -18.46 16.45 17.21
CA HIS A 179 -17.65 15.49 17.96
C HIS A 179 -16.68 14.71 17.07
N LEU A 180 -16.88 14.73 15.75
CA LEU A 180 -16.07 13.96 14.80
C LEU A 180 -14.59 14.32 14.89
N ARG A 181 -14.24 15.62 14.94
CA ARG A 181 -12.87 16.11 15.04
C ARG A 181 -12.17 15.54 16.29
N ALA A 182 -12.81 15.68 17.46
CA ALA A 182 -12.26 15.19 18.72
C ALA A 182 -12.10 13.65 18.73
N CYS A 183 -13.10 12.92 18.25
CA CYS A 183 -13.05 11.46 18.13
C CYS A 183 -11.88 11.02 17.23
N LEU A 184 -11.73 11.66 16.07
CA LEU A 184 -10.68 11.36 15.11
C LEU A 184 -9.29 11.64 15.69
N ALA A 185 -9.09 12.84 16.25
CA ALA A 185 -7.80 13.23 16.84
C ALA A 185 -7.40 12.34 18.02
N ASP A 186 -8.35 11.90 18.85
CA ASP A 186 -8.08 10.96 19.94
C ASP A 186 -7.67 9.58 19.42
N ALA A 187 -8.37 9.04 18.42
CA ALA A 187 -8.07 7.72 17.87
C ALA A 187 -6.73 7.70 17.12
N VAL A 188 -6.49 8.72 16.26
CA VAL A 188 -5.24 8.88 15.53
C VAL A 188 -4.08 9.12 16.51
N GLY A 189 -4.26 10.02 17.48
CA GLY A 189 -3.26 10.31 18.50
C GLY A 189 -2.91 9.08 19.35
N ALA A 190 -3.90 8.28 19.74
CA ALA A 190 -3.68 7.02 20.46
C ALA A 190 -2.86 6.02 19.62
N THR A 191 -3.15 5.91 18.34
CA THR A 191 -2.43 5.04 17.40
C THR A 191 -0.98 5.50 17.22
N VAL A 192 -0.75 6.79 16.95
CA VAL A 192 0.61 7.30 16.73
C VAL A 192 1.44 7.21 18.01
N SER A 193 0.83 7.41 19.18
CA SER A 193 1.49 7.23 20.48
C SER A 193 1.95 5.80 20.73
N SER A 194 1.34 4.80 20.08
CA SER A 194 1.82 3.41 20.11
C SER A 194 2.99 3.13 19.16
N GLY A 195 3.47 4.15 18.43
CA GLY A 195 4.53 4.01 17.42
C GLY A 195 4.04 3.46 16.08
N ARG A 196 2.73 3.49 15.80
CA ARG A 196 2.11 3.00 14.57
C ARG A 196 1.50 4.15 13.76
N SER A 197 1.44 4.00 12.43
CA SER A 197 0.87 5.01 11.53
C SER A 197 -0.65 4.93 11.47
N ALA A 198 -1.27 6.06 11.11
CA ALA A 198 -2.69 6.14 10.81
C ALA A 198 -2.93 6.65 9.37
N VAL A 199 -3.92 6.07 8.70
CA VAL A 199 -4.41 6.52 7.39
C VAL A 199 -5.87 6.93 7.55
N VAL A 200 -6.21 8.15 7.14
CA VAL A 200 -7.56 8.70 7.23
C VAL A 200 -8.08 8.99 5.84
N ILE A 201 -9.23 8.42 5.51
CA ILE A 201 -9.87 8.52 4.21
C ILE A 201 -11.12 9.39 4.31
N SER A 202 -11.16 10.45 3.53
CA SER A 202 -12.28 11.36 3.39
C SER A 202 -12.92 11.25 2.01
N ALA A 203 -14.19 11.62 1.89
CA ALA A 203 -14.91 11.52 0.63
C ALA A 203 -14.45 12.55 -0.43
N THR A 204 -13.99 13.73 0.03
CA THR A 204 -13.57 14.83 -0.86
C THR A 204 -12.19 15.37 -0.51
N SER A 205 -11.50 15.97 -1.47
CA SER A 205 -10.21 16.64 -1.25
C SER A 205 -10.34 17.81 -0.27
N GLU A 206 -11.44 18.55 -0.32
CA GLU A 206 -11.71 19.66 0.61
C GLU A 206 -11.85 19.15 2.05
N GLN A 207 -12.61 18.08 2.25
CA GLN A 207 -12.74 17.44 3.57
C GLN A 207 -11.40 16.88 4.04
N ALA A 208 -10.63 16.22 3.15
CA ALA A 208 -9.29 15.71 3.47
C ALA A 208 -8.33 16.82 3.91
N SER A 209 -8.31 17.95 3.20
CA SER A 209 -7.47 19.10 3.56
C SER A 209 -7.85 19.68 4.92
N ARG A 210 -9.15 19.80 5.20
CA ARG A 210 -9.66 20.29 6.49
C ARG A 210 -9.27 19.33 7.63
N VAL A 211 -9.48 18.03 7.44
CA VAL A 211 -9.11 16.99 8.40
C VAL A 211 -7.60 16.97 8.65
N ALA A 212 -6.78 17.18 7.63
CA ALA A 212 -5.33 17.26 7.79
C ALA A 212 -4.92 18.45 8.66
N CYS A 213 -5.45 19.65 8.38
CA CYS A 213 -5.19 20.85 9.19
C CYS A 213 -5.67 20.66 10.64
N ASP A 214 -6.87 20.10 10.84
CA ASP A 214 -7.41 19.84 12.17
C ASP A 214 -6.53 18.88 12.98
N LEU A 215 -6.01 17.81 12.33
CA LEU A 215 -5.11 16.86 12.99
C LEU A 215 -3.74 17.45 13.29
N GLU A 216 -3.19 18.29 12.40
CA GLU A 216 -1.92 19.00 12.66
C GLU A 216 -2.05 19.95 13.85
N GLU A 217 -3.16 20.71 13.91
CA GLU A 217 -3.44 21.61 15.02
C GLU A 217 -3.64 20.85 16.35
N ASP A 218 -4.44 19.77 16.33
CA ASP A 218 -4.78 19.02 17.54
C ASP A 218 -3.65 18.15 18.08
N LEU A 219 -2.78 17.63 17.20
CA LEU A 219 -1.73 16.68 17.57
C LEU A 219 -0.32 17.29 17.58
N GLY A 220 -0.13 18.45 16.94
CA GLY A 220 1.16 19.11 16.86
C GLY A 220 2.21 18.35 16.03
N ILE A 221 1.78 17.50 15.09
CA ILE A 221 2.66 16.71 14.24
C ILE A 221 2.26 16.85 12.76
N PRO A 222 3.22 16.79 11.83
CA PRO A 222 2.91 16.95 10.41
C PRO A 222 2.06 15.80 9.87
N VAL A 223 1.11 16.16 8.99
CA VAL A 223 0.22 15.24 8.31
C VAL A 223 0.52 15.25 6.81
N ALA A 224 0.72 14.09 6.21
CA ALA A 224 0.89 13.99 4.77
C ALA A 224 -0.47 13.93 4.08
N LEU A 225 -0.70 14.87 3.14
CA LEU A 225 -1.92 14.90 2.34
C LEU A 225 -1.73 14.11 1.05
N SER A 226 -2.59 13.10 0.82
CA SER A 226 -2.63 12.27 -0.38
C SER A 226 -4.03 12.29 -0.99
N GLY A 227 -4.25 13.14 -1.97
CA GLY A 227 -5.58 13.33 -2.57
C GLY A 227 -5.55 13.40 -4.09
N ALA A 228 -6.73 13.49 -4.69
CA ALA A 228 -6.89 13.59 -6.14
C ALA A 228 -6.27 14.87 -6.71
N GLU A 229 -6.21 15.95 -5.92
CA GLU A 229 -5.63 17.25 -6.30
C GLU A 229 -4.10 17.29 -6.14
N ALA A 230 -3.51 16.34 -5.43
CA ALA A 230 -2.06 16.25 -5.31
C ALA A 230 -1.43 15.94 -6.68
N SER A 231 -0.35 16.62 -7.00
CA SER A 231 0.40 16.34 -8.24
C SER A 231 0.92 14.90 -8.26
N PRO A 232 1.22 14.31 -9.43
CA PRO A 232 1.85 13.00 -9.51
C PRO A 232 3.13 12.91 -8.66
N GLU A 233 3.92 13.98 -8.63
CA GLU A 233 5.13 14.10 -7.81
C GLU A 233 4.82 13.99 -6.31
N GLN A 234 3.85 14.75 -5.83
CA GLN A 234 3.42 14.73 -4.43
C GLN A 234 2.87 13.37 -4.00
N ARG A 235 2.02 12.75 -4.83
CA ARG A 235 1.48 11.41 -4.55
C ARG A 235 2.58 10.36 -4.45
N TYR A 236 3.53 10.38 -5.39
CA TYR A 236 4.66 9.46 -5.36
C TYR A 236 5.57 9.72 -4.15
N ARG A 237 5.82 10.98 -3.80
CA ARG A 237 6.59 11.37 -2.62
C ARG A 237 5.97 10.84 -1.33
N VAL A 238 4.67 11.06 -1.12
CA VAL A 238 3.94 10.55 0.07
C VAL A 238 4.00 9.02 0.13
N HIS A 239 3.85 8.35 -1.00
CA HIS A 239 3.94 6.90 -1.09
C HIS A 239 5.31 6.38 -0.64
N VAL A 240 6.40 6.96 -1.14
CA VAL A 240 7.77 6.59 -0.76
C VAL A 240 8.05 6.92 0.71
N ASP A 241 7.73 8.12 1.18
CA ASP A 241 7.98 8.53 2.55
C ASP A 241 7.19 7.68 3.56
N ALA A 242 5.96 7.29 3.24
CA ALA A 242 5.15 6.40 4.07
C ALA A 242 5.72 4.97 4.09
N THR A 243 6.18 4.45 2.94
CA THR A 243 6.88 3.15 2.84
C THR A 243 8.13 3.13 3.73
N LEU A 244 8.88 4.23 3.75
CA LEU A 244 10.08 4.38 4.57
C LEU A 244 9.80 4.70 6.06
N GLY A 245 8.52 4.75 6.45
CA GLY A 245 8.12 5.00 7.85
C GLY A 245 8.35 6.42 8.34
N ARG A 246 8.46 7.39 7.43
CA ARG A 246 8.72 8.80 7.76
C ARG A 246 7.47 9.59 8.11
N VAL A 247 6.31 9.08 7.71
CA VAL A 247 5.03 9.77 7.86
C VAL A 247 4.17 9.03 8.88
N PRO A 248 3.87 9.63 10.04
CA PRO A 248 3.01 9.01 11.04
C PRO A 248 1.53 9.04 10.65
N ILE A 249 1.08 10.09 9.95
CA ILE A 249 -0.32 10.28 9.58
C ILE A 249 -0.41 10.61 8.09
N VAL A 250 -1.26 9.87 7.39
CA VAL A 250 -1.67 10.17 6.00
C VAL A 250 -3.15 10.47 5.99
N VAL A 251 -3.53 11.58 5.40
CA VAL A 251 -4.94 11.94 5.15
C VAL A 251 -5.14 12.07 3.65
N GLY A 252 -6.26 11.57 3.13
CA GLY A 252 -6.53 11.72 1.72
C GLY A 252 -7.92 11.26 1.30
N THR A 253 -8.13 11.17 -0.01
CA THR A 253 -9.36 10.60 -0.58
C THR A 253 -9.21 9.09 -0.77
N ARG A 254 -10.20 8.43 -1.37
CA ARG A 254 -10.25 6.97 -1.55
C ARG A 254 -8.90 6.33 -1.98
N SER A 255 -8.12 7.01 -2.83
CA SER A 255 -6.83 6.47 -3.28
C SER A 255 -5.78 6.38 -2.16
N ALA A 256 -5.90 7.19 -1.11
CA ALA A 256 -5.00 7.15 0.03
C ALA A 256 -5.11 5.84 0.83
N VAL A 257 -6.19 5.07 0.67
CA VAL A 257 -6.33 3.74 1.26
C VAL A 257 -5.23 2.78 0.82
N TRP A 258 -4.53 3.05 -0.29
CA TRP A 258 -3.43 2.25 -0.81
C TRP A 258 -2.05 2.72 -0.36
N VAL A 259 -1.92 3.86 0.33
CA VAL A 259 -0.61 4.35 0.77
C VAL A 259 0.01 3.35 1.75
N PRO A 260 1.18 2.76 1.44
CA PRO A 260 1.83 1.79 2.31
C PRO A 260 2.44 2.50 3.51
N CYS A 261 2.16 2.02 4.69
CA CYS A 261 2.77 2.53 5.90
C CYS A 261 3.63 1.44 6.53
N ALA A 262 4.87 1.76 6.88
CA ALA A 262 5.81 0.77 7.43
C ALA A 262 5.27 0.06 8.69
N ARG A 263 4.45 0.74 9.47
CA ARG A 263 3.82 0.21 10.70
C ARG A 263 2.37 0.68 10.79
N LEU A 264 1.52 0.25 9.87
CA LEU A 264 0.11 0.65 9.86
C LEU A 264 -0.59 0.17 11.15
N GLY A 265 -1.21 1.09 11.89
CA GLY A 265 -1.94 0.84 13.12
C GLY A 265 -3.45 1.02 12.99
N LEU A 266 -3.86 1.98 12.17
CA LEU A 266 -5.27 2.32 12.05
C LEU A 266 -5.59 2.82 10.64
N ILE A 267 -6.67 2.34 10.06
CA ILE A 267 -7.34 2.99 8.93
C ILE A 267 -8.66 3.59 9.43
N VAL A 268 -8.90 4.85 9.11
CA VAL A 268 -10.17 5.52 9.39
C VAL A 268 -10.86 5.84 8.08
N ILE A 269 -12.13 5.47 7.96
CA ILE A 269 -13.00 5.87 6.84
C ILE A 269 -14.03 6.86 7.39
N ILE A 270 -14.07 8.04 6.80
CA ILE A 270 -15.07 9.07 7.11
C ILE A 270 -16.15 9.04 6.03
N ASP A 271 -17.40 8.91 6.42
CA ASP A 271 -18.57 8.87 5.54
C ASP A 271 -18.48 7.74 4.50
N ASP A 272 -18.46 6.50 4.99
CA ASP A 272 -18.34 5.29 4.17
C ASP A 272 -19.50 5.09 3.17
N GLY A 273 -20.66 5.70 3.41
CA GLY A 273 -21.80 5.68 2.50
C GLY A 273 -21.74 6.68 1.34
N ASP A 274 -20.70 7.51 1.25
CA ASP A 274 -20.55 8.47 0.15
C ASP A 274 -20.06 7.78 -1.14
N ASP A 275 -20.76 7.98 -2.25
CA ASP A 275 -20.43 7.38 -3.55
C ASP A 275 -19.00 7.73 -4.05
N ARG A 276 -18.41 8.82 -3.55
CA ARG A 276 -17.04 9.22 -3.85
C ARG A 276 -15.98 8.31 -3.23
N GLN A 277 -16.34 7.47 -2.26
CA GLN A 277 -15.48 6.42 -1.70
C GLN A 277 -15.26 5.26 -2.67
N ARG A 278 -16.09 5.15 -3.71
CA ARG A 278 -15.98 4.11 -4.74
C ARG A 278 -15.05 4.54 -5.88
N GLU A 279 -14.17 3.65 -6.32
CA GLU A 279 -13.34 3.85 -7.51
C GLU A 279 -14.22 3.84 -8.77
N ARG A 280 -14.03 4.83 -9.66
CA ARG A 280 -14.79 4.96 -10.90
C ARG A 280 -14.29 4.03 -12.01
N ARG A 281 -12.99 3.72 -12.01
CA ARG A 281 -12.36 2.80 -12.96
C ARG A 281 -12.48 1.37 -12.45
N PHE A 282 -12.46 0.42 -13.36
CA PHE A 282 -12.36 -0.98 -12.97
C PHE A 282 -11.11 -1.19 -12.09
N PRO A 283 -11.18 -1.96 -11.02
CA PRO A 283 -12.26 -2.87 -10.58
C PRO A 283 -13.37 -2.24 -9.73
N ARG A 284 -13.48 -0.92 -9.63
CA ARG A 284 -14.54 -0.17 -8.90
C ARG A 284 -14.66 -0.55 -7.43
N CYS A 285 -13.53 -0.90 -6.81
CA CYS A 285 -13.52 -1.22 -5.39
C CYS A 285 -13.85 0.00 -4.53
N ASP A 286 -14.53 -0.26 -3.43
CA ASP A 286 -14.83 0.73 -2.42
C ASP A 286 -13.65 0.89 -1.44
N ALA A 287 -13.41 2.09 -0.93
CA ALA A 287 -12.33 2.34 0.04
C ALA A 287 -12.48 1.49 1.31
N LEU A 288 -13.72 1.24 1.76
CA LEU A 288 -13.98 0.38 2.92
C LEU A 288 -13.62 -1.07 2.64
N ASP A 289 -13.97 -1.61 1.47
CA ASP A 289 -13.61 -2.99 1.09
C ASP A 289 -12.09 -3.16 1.07
N VAL A 290 -11.36 -2.20 0.50
CA VAL A 290 -9.89 -2.18 0.50
C VAL A 290 -9.34 -2.10 1.92
N ALA A 291 -9.86 -1.20 2.76
CA ALA A 291 -9.44 -1.04 4.15
C ALA A 291 -9.63 -2.33 4.95
N VAL A 292 -10.75 -3.03 4.77
CA VAL A 292 -11.00 -4.34 5.42
C VAL A 292 -9.93 -5.36 5.05
N GLN A 293 -9.57 -5.47 3.75
CA GLN A 293 -8.53 -6.41 3.31
C GLN A 293 -7.15 -6.00 3.83
N ARG A 294 -6.82 -4.71 3.78
CA ARG A 294 -5.56 -4.20 4.33
C ARG A 294 -5.44 -4.46 5.82
N CYS A 295 -6.47 -4.13 6.59
CA CYS A 295 -6.48 -4.36 8.03
C CYS A 295 -6.34 -5.85 8.39
N ALA A 296 -6.89 -6.75 7.57
CA ALA A 296 -6.75 -8.17 7.78
C ALA A 296 -5.33 -8.68 7.49
N VAL A 297 -4.65 -8.13 6.49
CA VAL A 297 -3.28 -8.51 6.10
C VAL A 297 -2.25 -7.86 7.02
N GLU A 298 -2.41 -6.56 7.32
CA GLU A 298 -1.41 -5.77 8.04
C GLU A 298 -1.60 -5.79 9.57
N GLY A 299 -2.65 -6.44 10.07
CA GLY A 299 -2.94 -6.49 11.49
C GLY A 299 -3.20 -5.09 12.07
N SER A 300 -3.95 -4.25 11.35
CA SER A 300 -4.29 -2.89 11.78
C SER A 300 -5.75 -2.77 12.21
N GLY A 301 -6.05 -1.75 13.01
CA GLY A 301 -7.40 -1.37 13.37
C GLY A 301 -8.17 -0.75 12.21
N LEU A 302 -9.48 -0.79 12.29
CA LEU A 302 -10.40 -0.14 11.36
C LEU A 302 -11.44 0.65 12.12
N LEU A 303 -11.55 1.93 11.83
CA LEU A 303 -12.56 2.81 12.39
C LEU A 303 -13.38 3.43 11.25
N VAL A 304 -14.68 3.24 11.29
CA VAL A 304 -15.61 3.89 10.37
C VAL A 304 -16.38 4.95 11.14
N LEU A 305 -16.29 6.19 10.71
CA LEU A 305 -16.93 7.35 11.31
C LEU A 305 -17.90 7.94 10.30
N SER A 306 -19.20 7.90 10.60
CA SER A 306 -20.25 8.46 9.75
C SER A 306 -21.28 9.24 10.56
N ALA A 307 -21.87 10.30 9.97
CA ALA A 307 -22.94 11.06 10.61
C ALA A 307 -24.28 10.32 10.60
N ALA A 308 -24.49 9.43 9.63
CA ALA A 308 -25.70 8.60 9.48
C ALA A 308 -25.30 7.23 8.90
N ARG A 309 -26.16 6.25 9.19
CA ARG A 309 -26.13 4.91 8.58
C ARG A 309 -27.54 4.48 8.22
#